data_c1d01a53ee913ff3fd6c459e2ea1a2fd
#
_entry.id   c1d01a53ee913ff3fd6c459e2ea1a2fd
#
_cell.length_a   1.000
_cell.length_b   1.000
_cell.length_c   1.000
_cell.angle_alpha   90.00
_cell.angle_beta   90.00
_cell.angle_gamma   90.00
#
_symmetry.space_group_name_H-M   'P 1'
#
loop_
_entity.id
_entity.type
_entity.pdbx_description
1 polymer ?
#
loop_
_entity_poly.entity_id
_entity_poly.type
_entity_poly.pdbx_seq_one_letter_code
_entity_poly.pdbx_strand_id
1 'polypeptide(L)'
;MSSSAIAFEGYPEPRALTVAEIHQLTQDFASAAKRAIDVGFDVIELHAAHGYLMHQFYSPLGNTRTDEYGGSFENRIRFLIETVDAVKAAIPAGTPLFVRISATDWVDNGWNLIDSVELCTQLKAHGVDL
;
A
#
# COMPACT_ATOMS: atom_id res chain seq x y z
N MET A 1 13.89 2.06 -4.57
CA MET A 1 13.07 0.91 -5.00
C MET A 1 11.64 1.40 -5.21
N SER A 2 10.89 0.77 -6.12
CA SER A 2 9.53 1.16 -6.48
C SER A 2 8.74 -0.09 -6.94
N SER A 3 7.44 0.08 -7.27
CA SER A 3 6.65 -0.94 -7.96
C SER A 3 7.25 -1.30 -9.33
N SER A 4 7.73 -0.30 -10.05
CA SER A 4 8.29 -0.41 -11.41
C SER A 4 9.51 0.50 -11.56
N ALA A 5 10.34 0.25 -12.58
CA ALA A 5 11.51 1.05 -12.91
C ALA A 5 11.10 2.31 -13.71
N ILE A 6 10.34 3.20 -13.09
CA ILE A 6 9.88 4.46 -13.67
C ILE A 6 10.45 5.60 -12.83
N ALA A 7 11.30 6.43 -13.43
CA ALA A 7 11.84 7.60 -12.76
C ALA A 7 10.76 8.69 -12.59
N PHE A 8 10.70 9.30 -11.42
CA PHE A 8 10.02 10.59 -11.25
C PHE A 8 10.92 11.70 -11.81
N GLU A 9 10.31 12.70 -12.42
CA GLU A 9 11.07 13.80 -13.06
C GLU A 9 12.10 14.41 -12.11
N GLY A 10 13.35 14.48 -12.54
CA GLY A 10 14.47 14.99 -11.74
C GLY A 10 15.09 14.01 -10.75
N TYR A 11 14.60 12.75 -10.69
CA TYR A 11 15.13 11.71 -9.79
C TYR A 11 15.74 10.54 -10.56
N PRO A 12 16.68 9.79 -9.95
CA PRO A 12 17.21 8.56 -10.53
C PRO A 12 16.11 7.51 -10.75
N GLU A 13 16.27 6.71 -11.80
CA GLU A 13 15.40 5.56 -12.04
C GLU A 13 15.46 4.56 -10.87
N PRO A 14 14.34 4.21 -10.23
CA PRO A 14 14.32 3.23 -9.17
C PRO A 14 14.41 1.81 -9.75
N ARG A 15 14.90 0.88 -8.96
CA ARG A 15 14.78 -0.55 -9.26
C ARG A 15 13.38 -1.04 -8.87
N ALA A 16 12.74 -1.81 -9.74
CA ALA A 16 11.49 -2.50 -9.40
C ALA A 16 11.74 -3.57 -8.33
N LEU A 17 10.82 -3.71 -7.39
CA LEU A 17 10.83 -4.77 -6.38
C LEU A 17 10.53 -6.14 -7.04
N THR A 18 11.20 -7.17 -6.59
CA THR A 18 10.83 -8.56 -6.87
C THR A 18 9.64 -8.97 -5.98
N VAL A 19 8.91 -10.03 -6.38
CA VAL A 19 7.81 -10.58 -5.57
C VAL A 19 8.29 -11.00 -4.18
N ALA A 20 9.46 -11.62 -4.08
CA ALA A 20 10.04 -12.00 -2.79
C ALA A 20 10.32 -10.79 -1.89
N GLU A 21 10.75 -9.66 -2.45
CA GLU A 21 10.96 -8.42 -1.70
C GLU A 21 9.63 -7.77 -1.27
N ILE A 22 8.58 -7.89 -2.08
CA ILE A 22 7.24 -7.42 -1.70
C ILE A 22 6.73 -8.21 -0.48
N HIS A 23 6.84 -9.54 -0.49
CA HIS A 23 6.50 -10.37 0.66
C HIS A 23 7.33 -10.03 1.90
N GLN A 24 8.65 -9.79 1.74
CA GLN A 24 9.49 -9.38 2.87
C GLN A 24 9.05 -8.03 3.43
N LEU A 25 8.77 -7.04 2.58
CA LEU A 25 8.29 -5.72 3.02
C LEU A 25 6.95 -5.80 3.75
N THR A 26 6.03 -6.65 3.31
CA THR A 26 4.77 -6.94 4.03
C THR A 26 5.05 -7.36 5.47
N GLN A 27 6.03 -8.27 5.68
CA GLN A 27 6.43 -8.69 7.03
C GLN A 27 7.17 -7.58 7.80
N ASP A 28 7.93 -6.74 7.11
CA ASP A 28 8.63 -5.60 7.73
C ASP A 28 7.63 -4.56 8.26
N PHE A 29 6.55 -4.28 7.53
CA PHE A 29 5.44 -3.43 8.00
C PHE A 29 4.75 -4.02 9.24
N ALA A 30 4.42 -5.31 9.22
CA ALA A 30 3.84 -6.00 10.37
C ALA A 30 4.76 -5.94 11.61
N SER A 31 6.04 -6.19 11.41
CA SER A 31 7.06 -6.11 12.46
C SER A 31 7.22 -4.68 13.00
N ALA A 32 7.13 -3.67 12.13
CA ALA A 32 7.19 -2.26 12.54
C ALA A 32 5.95 -1.87 13.37
N ALA A 33 4.75 -2.30 12.94
CA ALA A 33 3.51 -2.06 13.68
C ALA A 33 3.58 -2.69 15.08
N LYS A 34 4.07 -3.94 15.18
CA LYS A 34 4.26 -4.61 16.47
C LYS A 34 5.19 -3.80 17.37
N ARG A 35 6.37 -3.35 16.88
CA ARG A 35 7.29 -2.53 17.68
C ARG A 35 6.66 -1.22 18.14
N ALA A 36 5.82 -0.57 17.31
CA ALA A 36 5.11 0.63 17.70
C ALA A 36 4.15 0.36 18.87
N ILE A 37 3.40 -0.73 18.83
CA ILE A 37 2.52 -1.13 19.95
C ILE A 37 3.34 -1.46 21.20
N ASP A 38 4.44 -2.18 21.06
CA ASP A 38 5.31 -2.58 22.19
C ASP A 38 5.89 -1.36 22.96
N VAL A 39 6.05 -0.20 22.29
CA VAL A 39 6.50 1.04 22.92
C VAL A 39 5.37 2.01 23.30
N GLY A 40 4.10 1.59 23.15
CA GLY A 40 2.94 2.28 23.69
C GLY A 40 2.17 3.19 22.72
N PHE A 41 2.28 3.00 21.40
CA PHE A 41 1.36 3.66 20.47
C PHE A 41 -0.02 2.99 20.50
N ASP A 42 -1.08 3.81 20.48
CA ASP A 42 -2.48 3.37 20.58
C ASP A 42 -3.13 3.15 19.21
N VAL A 43 -2.57 3.73 18.15
CA VAL A 43 -3.09 3.70 16.79
C VAL A 43 -1.95 3.46 15.80
N ILE A 44 -2.22 2.66 14.78
CA ILE A 44 -1.30 2.46 13.64
C ILE A 44 -1.92 3.09 12.40
N GLU A 45 -1.18 3.91 11.67
CA GLU A 45 -1.54 4.38 10.33
C GLU A 45 -0.54 3.85 9.31
N LEU A 46 -1.04 3.13 8.28
CA LEU A 46 -0.26 2.79 7.11
C LEU A 46 -0.27 3.95 6.12
N HIS A 47 0.91 4.42 5.75
CA HIS A 47 1.04 5.47 4.76
C HIS A 47 1.03 4.89 3.34
N ALA A 48 -0.13 4.95 2.69
CA ALA A 48 -0.33 4.47 1.33
C ALA A 48 -0.62 5.60 0.33
N ALA A 49 -0.07 6.80 0.55
CA ALA A 49 -0.38 8.00 -0.20
C ALA A 49 0.86 8.68 -0.81
N HIS A 50 0.63 9.82 -1.50
CA HIS A 50 1.62 10.83 -1.85
C HIS A 50 2.75 10.36 -2.78
N GLY A 51 2.50 9.38 -3.64
CA GLY A 51 3.51 8.85 -4.57
C GLY A 51 4.55 7.95 -3.90
N TYR A 52 4.39 7.60 -2.61
CA TYR A 52 5.27 6.67 -1.93
C TYR A 52 4.91 5.21 -2.24
N LEU A 53 5.65 4.27 -1.66
CA LEU A 53 5.72 2.89 -2.14
C LEU A 53 4.35 2.24 -2.40
N MET A 54 3.42 2.27 -1.46
CA MET A 54 2.10 1.63 -1.65
C MET A 54 1.27 2.34 -2.73
N HIS A 55 1.33 3.69 -2.79
CA HIS A 55 0.70 4.45 -3.87
C HIS A 55 1.27 4.08 -5.24
N GLN A 56 2.60 3.88 -5.34
CA GLN A 56 3.24 3.45 -6.58
C GLN A 56 2.73 2.09 -7.08
N PHE A 57 2.28 1.21 -6.17
CA PHE A 57 1.68 -0.06 -6.56
C PHE A 57 0.25 0.09 -7.06
N TYR A 58 -0.61 0.84 -6.37
CA TYR A 58 -2.02 0.91 -6.78
C TYR A 58 -2.27 1.92 -7.90
N SER A 59 -1.46 2.98 -8.05
CA SER A 59 -1.59 3.90 -9.17
C SER A 59 -1.18 3.24 -10.49
N PRO A 60 -2.02 3.28 -11.53
CA PRO A 60 -1.66 2.76 -12.85
C PRO A 60 -0.51 3.52 -13.50
N LEU A 61 -0.22 4.76 -13.07
CA LEU A 61 0.89 5.56 -13.58
C LEU A 61 2.25 5.07 -13.05
N GLY A 62 2.28 4.59 -11.80
CA GLY A 62 3.49 4.09 -11.15
C GLY A 62 3.72 2.61 -11.35
N ASN A 63 2.71 1.85 -11.78
CA ASN A 63 2.74 0.39 -11.83
C ASN A 63 2.55 -0.15 -13.24
N THR A 64 3.66 -0.57 -13.86
CA THR A 64 3.68 -1.24 -15.17
C THR A 64 3.99 -2.72 -15.07
N ARG A 65 3.81 -3.33 -13.88
CA ARG A 65 4.05 -4.75 -13.64
C ARG A 65 3.06 -5.64 -14.42
N THR A 66 3.54 -6.82 -14.75
CA THR A 66 2.74 -7.86 -15.47
C THR A 66 2.55 -9.13 -14.64
N ASP A 67 3.00 -9.12 -13.38
CA ASP A 67 2.81 -10.19 -12.42
C ASP A 67 1.55 -9.95 -11.56
N GLU A 68 1.37 -10.74 -10.49
CA GLU A 68 0.23 -10.67 -9.59
C GLU A 68 0.08 -9.34 -8.80
N TYR A 69 1.04 -8.43 -8.91
CA TYR A 69 1.02 -7.09 -8.29
C TYR A 69 0.78 -5.96 -9.30
N GLY A 70 0.42 -6.26 -10.55
CA GLY A 70 0.19 -5.26 -11.60
C GLY A 70 -0.94 -5.59 -12.57
N GLY A 71 -1.28 -4.64 -13.42
CA GLY A 71 -2.36 -4.77 -14.41
C GLY A 71 -3.74 -4.46 -13.83
N SER A 72 -4.51 -5.46 -13.41
CA SER A 72 -5.88 -5.26 -12.91
C SER A 72 -5.92 -4.46 -11.60
N PHE A 73 -7.08 -3.89 -11.26
CA PHE A 73 -7.30 -3.18 -10.01
C PHE A 73 -6.92 -4.05 -8.80
N GLU A 74 -7.40 -5.29 -8.75
CA GLU A 74 -7.17 -6.25 -7.66
C GLU A 74 -5.67 -6.54 -7.48
N ASN A 75 -4.94 -6.67 -8.57
CA ASN A 75 -3.50 -6.91 -8.53
C ASN A 75 -2.75 -5.67 -8.03
N ARG A 76 -3.13 -4.48 -8.49
CA ARG A 76 -2.47 -3.24 -8.06
C ARG A 76 -2.66 -2.96 -6.58
N ILE A 77 -3.83 -3.24 -6.00
CA ILE A 77 -4.08 -3.04 -4.56
C ILE A 77 -3.56 -4.18 -3.68
N ARG A 78 -3.18 -5.31 -4.25
CA ARG A 78 -2.79 -6.55 -3.54
C ARG A 78 -1.74 -6.31 -2.45
N PHE A 79 -0.65 -5.61 -2.76
CA PHE A 79 0.40 -5.34 -1.78
C PHE A 79 -0.12 -4.57 -0.56
N LEU A 80 -1.00 -3.60 -0.74
CA LEU A 80 -1.61 -2.87 0.36
C LEU A 80 -2.53 -3.77 1.20
N ILE A 81 -3.37 -4.57 0.55
CA ILE A 81 -4.30 -5.49 1.25
C ILE A 81 -3.52 -6.55 2.05
N GLU A 82 -2.52 -7.18 1.45
CA GLU A 82 -1.66 -8.17 2.15
C GLU A 82 -0.93 -7.53 3.33
N THR A 83 -0.50 -6.27 3.20
CA THR A 83 0.14 -5.53 4.30
C THR A 83 -0.85 -5.23 5.42
N VAL A 84 -2.09 -4.83 5.10
CA VAL A 84 -3.16 -4.62 6.09
C VAL A 84 -3.42 -5.92 6.87
N ASP A 85 -3.59 -7.04 6.17
CA ASP A 85 -3.83 -8.34 6.81
C ASP A 85 -2.67 -8.76 7.73
N ALA A 86 -1.43 -8.59 7.27
CA ALA A 86 -0.25 -8.91 8.07
C ALA A 86 -0.11 -8.02 9.31
N VAL A 87 -0.41 -6.72 9.19
CA VAL A 87 -0.40 -5.77 10.32
C VAL A 87 -1.52 -6.12 11.30
N LYS A 88 -2.76 -6.35 10.84
CA LYS A 88 -3.88 -6.75 11.72
C LYS A 88 -3.58 -8.03 12.48
N ALA A 89 -2.89 -8.99 11.87
CA ALA A 89 -2.48 -10.23 12.53
C ALA A 89 -1.37 -10.02 13.58
N ALA A 90 -0.56 -8.96 13.45
CA ALA A 90 0.60 -8.69 14.31
C ALA A 90 0.30 -7.78 15.50
N ILE A 91 -0.81 -7.01 15.48
CA ILE A 91 -1.20 -6.09 16.55
C ILE A 91 -2.35 -6.66 17.38
N PRO A 92 -2.53 -6.23 18.65
CA PRO A 92 -3.62 -6.72 19.50
C PRO A 92 -5.00 -6.46 18.89
N ALA A 93 -5.92 -7.38 19.12
CA ALA A 93 -7.32 -7.20 18.72
C ALA A 93 -7.89 -5.92 19.35
N GLY A 94 -8.58 -5.11 18.54
CA GLY A 94 -9.14 -3.84 18.97
C GLY A 94 -8.21 -2.63 18.85
N THR A 95 -6.93 -2.83 18.45
CA THR A 95 -6.07 -1.72 18.07
C THR A 95 -6.58 -1.09 16.77
N PRO A 96 -6.87 0.24 16.74
CA PRO A 96 -7.29 0.90 15.52
C PRO A 96 -6.19 0.88 14.46
N LEU A 97 -6.57 0.50 13.24
CA LEU A 97 -5.70 0.54 12.06
C LEU A 97 -6.28 1.52 11.04
N PHE A 98 -5.50 2.54 10.71
CA PHE A 98 -5.84 3.54 9.70
C PHE A 98 -4.99 3.33 8.45
N VAL A 99 -5.55 3.74 7.30
CA VAL A 99 -4.82 3.75 6.02
C VAL A 99 -4.99 5.11 5.36
N ARG A 100 -3.89 5.82 5.17
CA ARG A 100 -3.88 7.07 4.41
C ARG A 100 -3.70 6.78 2.94
N ILE A 101 -4.62 7.25 2.09
CA ILE A 101 -4.54 7.13 0.63
C ILE A 101 -4.49 8.50 -0.05
N SER A 102 -3.98 8.56 -1.27
CA SER A 102 -4.25 9.66 -2.19
C SER A 102 -5.55 9.36 -2.94
N ALA A 103 -6.52 10.26 -2.87
CA ALA A 103 -7.84 10.03 -3.46
C ALA A 103 -7.84 10.05 -5.00
N THR A 104 -6.85 10.74 -5.60
CA THR A 104 -6.71 10.86 -7.06
C THR A 104 -5.29 11.27 -7.42
N ASP A 105 -4.85 10.89 -8.63
CA ASP A 105 -3.58 11.33 -9.21
C ASP A 105 -3.68 12.68 -9.93
N TRP A 106 -4.89 13.26 -10.06
CA TRP A 106 -5.18 14.52 -10.73
C TRP A 106 -4.82 14.56 -12.22
N VAL A 107 -4.66 13.40 -12.86
CA VAL A 107 -4.37 13.27 -14.29
C VAL A 107 -5.21 12.16 -14.91
N ASP A 108 -5.46 12.27 -16.23
CA ASP A 108 -6.18 11.26 -16.97
C ASP A 108 -5.45 9.92 -16.95
N ASN A 109 -6.21 8.82 -16.90
CA ASN A 109 -5.72 7.45 -16.80
C ASN A 109 -4.89 7.14 -15.54
N GLY A 110 -4.85 8.04 -14.56
CA GLY A 110 -4.30 7.82 -13.23
C GLY A 110 -5.31 7.20 -12.27
N TRP A 111 -4.91 7.07 -11.02
CA TRP A 111 -5.79 6.70 -9.92
C TRP A 111 -6.89 7.74 -9.72
N ASN A 112 -8.13 7.31 -9.53
CA ASN A 112 -9.29 8.18 -9.51
C ASN A 112 -10.22 7.90 -8.32
N LEU A 113 -11.30 8.70 -8.17
CA LEU A 113 -12.23 8.57 -7.04
C LEU A 113 -13.02 7.26 -7.04
N ILE A 114 -13.30 6.68 -8.21
CA ILE A 114 -14.00 5.39 -8.28
C ILE A 114 -13.11 4.29 -7.73
N ASP A 115 -11.83 4.27 -8.15
CA ASP A 115 -10.83 3.35 -7.61
C ASP A 115 -10.65 3.52 -6.10
N SER A 116 -10.65 4.77 -5.61
CA SER A 116 -10.54 5.08 -4.17
C SER A 116 -11.70 4.55 -3.35
N VAL A 117 -12.94 4.70 -3.85
CA VAL A 117 -14.14 4.18 -3.18
C VAL A 117 -14.10 2.65 -3.12
N GLU A 118 -13.71 1.99 -4.23
CA GLU A 118 -13.56 0.54 -4.25
C GLU A 118 -12.45 0.07 -3.31
N LEU A 119 -11.28 0.72 -3.33
CA LEU A 119 -10.19 0.41 -2.38
C LEU A 119 -10.66 0.57 -0.93
N CYS A 120 -11.36 1.65 -0.57
CA CYS A 120 -11.89 1.85 0.79
C CYS A 120 -12.89 0.75 1.18
N THR A 121 -13.68 0.26 0.22
CA THR A 121 -14.59 -0.87 0.44
C THR A 121 -13.82 -2.14 0.79
N GLN A 122 -12.76 -2.44 0.05
CA GLN A 122 -11.86 -3.57 0.32
C GLN A 122 -11.15 -3.41 1.67
N LEU A 123 -10.57 -2.24 1.95
CA LEU A 123 -9.88 -1.95 3.21
C LEU A 123 -10.81 -2.14 4.41
N LYS A 124 -12.05 -1.67 4.33
CA LYS A 124 -13.07 -1.89 5.36
C LYS A 124 -13.39 -3.38 5.56
N ALA A 125 -13.50 -4.16 4.49
CA ALA A 125 -13.73 -5.60 4.55
C ALA A 125 -12.56 -6.34 5.24
N HIS A 126 -11.34 -5.82 5.12
CA HIS A 126 -10.12 -6.30 5.78
C HIS A 126 -9.89 -5.70 7.18
N GLY A 127 -10.87 -4.98 7.73
CA GLY A 127 -10.86 -4.52 9.13
C GLY A 127 -10.08 -3.23 9.37
N VAL A 128 -9.90 -2.40 8.36
CA VAL A 128 -9.40 -1.03 8.53
C VAL A 128 -10.51 -0.16 9.13
N ASP A 129 -10.15 0.66 10.12
CA ASP A 129 -11.11 1.47 10.89
C ASP A 129 -11.31 2.88 10.29
N LEU A 130 -10.26 3.46 9.64
CA LEU A 130 -10.31 4.76 8.98
C LEU A 130 -9.29 4.85 7.85
#